data_8d4424aa49c801ef6702b6327295fe09
#
_entry.id   8d4424aa49c801ef6702b6327295fe09
#
_cell.length_a   1.000
_cell.length_b   1.000
_cell.length_c   1.000
_cell.angle_alpha   90.00
_cell.angle_beta   90.00
_cell.angle_gamma   90.00
#
_symmetry.space_group_name_H-M   'P 1'
#
loop_
_entity.id
_entity.type
_entity.pdbx_description
1 polymer ?
#
loop_
_entity_poly.entity_id
_entity_poly.type
_entity_poly.pdbx_seq_one_letter_code
_entity_poly.pdbx_strand_id
1 'polypeptide(L)'
;MSDLTFAHISDLHLPFEPHLSIGQRLSKRQLSVWSWRRRHAVQSGEVLAALAQDLRAHAVDQVLITGDITNFSLPGEFRQAANWLAALAPAERISLVPGNHDALVAVPPAEGLALWDAWTRLKAGWPFVHRVGEVSLIGLNSALPTAPLLARGRLGAAQLSRLDHILDTEGAAGQLRIVMLHHPAAAGAIGWRKALADGAELRAILRRTGAELVLHGHARGARLDTIPGPREAIPSLCVPSSTALPNPQDQGARWHRLRLTGDAADRWMEVTVRQWSIQAQAFVTDSVYELCLPRRHSGAAGDNHSA
;
A
#
# COMPACT_ATOMS: atom_id res chain seq x y z
N MET A 1 -17.31 -17.72 11.06
CA MET A 1 -16.93 -16.62 10.13
C MET A 1 -15.80 -17.15 9.26
N SER A 2 -15.79 -16.88 7.94
CA SER A 2 -14.66 -17.29 7.09
C SER A 2 -13.48 -16.36 7.40
N ASP A 3 -12.31 -16.93 7.69
CA ASP A 3 -11.09 -16.19 7.90
C ASP A 3 -10.72 -15.44 6.61
N LEU A 4 -10.78 -14.10 6.64
CA LEU A 4 -10.37 -13.28 5.51
C LEU A 4 -8.85 -13.23 5.42
N THR A 5 -8.33 -13.48 4.22
CA THR A 5 -6.89 -13.51 3.95
C THR A 5 -6.52 -12.49 2.88
N PHE A 6 -5.51 -11.67 3.17
CA PHE A 6 -5.01 -10.63 2.27
C PHE A 6 -3.54 -10.89 1.93
N ALA A 7 -3.14 -10.54 0.71
CA ALA A 7 -1.73 -10.38 0.37
C ALA A 7 -1.38 -8.89 0.34
N HIS A 8 -0.37 -8.45 1.09
CA HIS A 8 0.15 -7.09 1.03
C HIS A 8 1.48 -7.08 0.29
N ILE A 9 1.52 -6.37 -0.84
CA ILE A 9 2.70 -6.20 -1.72
C ILE A 9 2.91 -4.73 -2.03
N SER A 10 4.15 -4.34 -2.36
CA SER A 10 4.50 -2.95 -2.70
C SER A 10 5.77 -2.88 -3.55
N ASP A 11 6.02 -1.70 -4.13
CA ASP A 11 7.29 -1.34 -4.78
C ASP A 11 7.72 -2.40 -5.81
N LEU A 12 6.78 -2.77 -6.70
CA LEU A 12 6.96 -3.83 -7.70
C LEU A 12 7.94 -3.42 -8.80
N HIS A 13 7.94 -2.14 -9.19
CA HIS A 13 8.85 -1.62 -10.20
C HIS A 13 9.00 -2.55 -11.39
N LEU A 14 7.89 -2.83 -12.08
CA LEU A 14 7.87 -3.81 -13.17
C LEU A 14 9.03 -3.62 -14.15
N PRO A 15 9.69 -4.67 -14.59
CA PRO A 15 10.77 -4.58 -15.56
C PRO A 15 10.32 -3.82 -16.81
N PHE A 16 10.99 -2.72 -17.13
CA PHE A 16 10.66 -1.87 -18.26
C PHE A 16 11.93 -1.22 -18.83
N GLU A 17 12.12 -1.32 -20.15
CA GLU A 17 13.24 -0.64 -20.82
C GLU A 17 12.81 0.78 -21.21
N PRO A 18 13.39 1.84 -20.59
CA PRO A 18 12.93 3.20 -20.81
C PRO A 18 13.45 3.78 -22.13
N HIS A 19 12.53 4.10 -23.04
CA HIS A 19 12.81 4.88 -24.24
C HIS A 19 12.28 6.31 -24.05
N LEU A 20 13.17 7.25 -23.67
CA LEU A 20 12.81 8.64 -23.45
C LEU A 20 12.92 9.47 -24.72
N SER A 21 11.88 10.23 -25.07
CA SER A 21 11.94 11.29 -26.07
C SER A 21 12.86 12.45 -25.60
N ILE A 22 13.24 13.35 -26.51
CA ILE A 22 14.10 14.49 -26.18
C ILE A 22 13.50 15.35 -25.06
N GLY A 23 12.20 15.65 -25.12
CA GLY A 23 11.52 16.43 -24.08
C GLY A 23 11.46 15.70 -22.73
N GLN A 24 11.30 14.38 -22.74
CA GLN A 24 11.29 13.56 -21.51
C GLN A 24 12.68 13.49 -20.84
N ARG A 25 13.77 13.59 -21.62
CA ARG A 25 15.15 13.66 -21.09
C ARG A 25 15.43 14.95 -20.32
N LEU A 26 14.67 16.00 -20.56
CA LEU A 26 14.77 17.26 -19.80
C LEU A 26 13.93 17.25 -18.51
N SER A 27 13.29 16.16 -18.18
CA SER A 27 12.45 16.00 -16.99
C SER A 27 13.12 15.18 -15.89
N LYS A 28 12.46 15.08 -14.72
CA LYS A 28 12.85 14.22 -13.60
C LYS A 28 13.04 12.75 -14.02
N ARG A 29 12.41 12.30 -15.12
CA ARG A 29 12.60 10.95 -15.68
C ARG A 29 14.05 10.62 -15.97
N GLN A 30 14.82 11.58 -16.50
CA GLN A 30 16.24 11.35 -16.80
C GLN A 30 17.05 10.99 -15.55
N LEU A 31 16.80 11.66 -14.42
CA LEU A 31 17.43 11.34 -13.14
C LEU A 31 17.02 9.95 -12.64
N SER A 32 15.75 9.60 -12.82
CA SER A 32 15.25 8.27 -12.49
C SER A 32 15.90 7.19 -13.37
N VAL A 33 16.07 7.42 -14.67
CA VAL A 33 16.78 6.48 -15.57
C VAL A 33 18.23 6.29 -15.15
N TRP A 34 18.97 7.35 -14.77
CA TRP A 34 20.33 7.21 -14.28
C TRP A 34 20.40 6.41 -12.98
N SER A 35 19.48 6.66 -12.07
CA SER A 35 19.37 5.91 -10.82
C SER A 35 19.01 4.43 -11.08
N TRP A 36 18.09 4.20 -12.02
CA TRP A 36 17.64 2.86 -12.42
C TRP A 36 18.77 2.06 -13.08
N ARG A 37 19.55 2.66 -14.01
CA ARG A 37 20.70 2.01 -14.66
C ARG A 37 21.73 1.48 -13.68
N ARG A 38 21.84 2.09 -12.50
CA ARG A 38 22.74 1.63 -11.43
C ARG A 38 22.13 0.50 -10.59
N ARG A 39 20.82 0.31 -10.66
CA ARG A 39 20.05 -0.58 -9.80
C ARG A 39 19.11 -1.53 -10.57
N HIS A 40 19.12 -1.50 -11.90
CA HIS A 40 18.21 -2.31 -12.73
C HIS A 40 18.32 -3.81 -12.46
N ALA A 41 19.52 -4.30 -12.06
CA ALA A 41 19.72 -5.68 -11.66
C ALA A 41 19.07 -6.04 -10.31
N VAL A 42 18.58 -5.04 -9.53
CA VAL A 42 17.92 -5.29 -8.25
C VAL A 42 16.47 -5.73 -8.47
N GLN A 43 15.78 -5.18 -9.48
CA GLN A 43 14.40 -5.58 -9.81
C GLN A 43 14.42 -6.74 -10.80
N SER A 44 13.93 -7.89 -10.37
CA SER A 44 14.06 -9.14 -11.14
C SER A 44 12.70 -9.58 -11.70
N GLY A 45 12.66 -9.80 -13.01
CA GLY A 45 11.49 -10.40 -13.66
C GLY A 45 11.21 -11.83 -13.18
N GLU A 46 12.26 -12.57 -12.79
CA GLU A 46 12.12 -13.92 -12.22
C GLU A 46 11.42 -13.87 -10.85
N VAL A 47 11.87 -12.94 -9.99
CA VAL A 47 11.23 -12.73 -8.68
C VAL A 47 9.78 -12.26 -8.83
N LEU A 48 9.50 -11.41 -9.82
CA LEU A 48 8.12 -10.99 -10.12
C LEU A 48 7.24 -12.17 -10.56
N ALA A 49 7.76 -13.06 -11.39
CA ALA A 49 7.05 -14.27 -11.82
C ALA A 49 6.82 -15.24 -10.64
N ALA A 50 7.84 -15.44 -9.81
CA ALA A 50 7.74 -16.25 -8.59
C ALA A 50 6.76 -15.65 -7.57
N LEU A 51 6.72 -14.31 -7.41
CA LEU A 51 5.72 -13.62 -6.59
C LEU A 51 4.30 -13.93 -7.05
N ALA A 52 4.03 -13.81 -8.34
CA ALA A 52 2.71 -14.10 -8.89
C ALA A 52 2.31 -15.59 -8.70
N GLN A 53 3.27 -16.49 -8.78
CA GLN A 53 3.06 -17.91 -8.51
C GLN A 53 2.77 -18.17 -7.02
N ASP A 54 3.55 -17.57 -6.12
CA ASP A 54 3.40 -17.74 -4.67
C ASP A 54 2.06 -17.16 -4.17
N LEU A 55 1.65 -15.99 -4.70
CA LEU A 55 0.34 -15.39 -4.41
C LEU A 55 -0.82 -16.32 -4.79
N ARG A 56 -0.75 -16.96 -5.97
CA ARG A 56 -1.77 -17.91 -6.41
C ARG A 56 -1.79 -19.16 -5.54
N ALA A 57 -0.61 -19.67 -5.14
CA ALA A 57 -0.49 -20.87 -4.29
C ALA A 57 -1.11 -20.66 -2.89
N HIS A 58 -1.12 -19.44 -2.38
CA HIS A 58 -1.66 -19.13 -1.05
C HIS A 58 -3.15 -18.74 -1.04
N ALA A 59 -3.81 -18.72 -2.20
CA ALA A 59 -5.26 -18.56 -2.37
C ALA A 59 -5.86 -17.41 -1.52
N VAL A 60 -5.21 -16.21 -1.53
CA VAL A 60 -5.67 -15.04 -0.77
C VAL A 60 -6.98 -14.49 -1.32
N ASP A 61 -7.85 -13.94 -0.46
CA ASP A 61 -9.13 -13.34 -0.88
C ASP A 61 -8.93 -12.02 -1.61
N GLN A 62 -7.95 -11.22 -1.18
CA GLN A 62 -7.64 -9.90 -1.73
C GLN A 62 -6.13 -9.69 -1.84
N VAL A 63 -5.71 -8.97 -2.89
CA VAL A 63 -4.34 -8.47 -3.06
C VAL A 63 -4.34 -6.96 -2.84
N LEU A 64 -3.58 -6.51 -1.85
CA LEU A 64 -3.44 -5.11 -1.44
C LEU A 64 -2.10 -4.58 -1.93
N ILE A 65 -2.12 -3.62 -2.85
CA ILE A 65 -0.92 -3.08 -3.49
C ILE A 65 -0.72 -1.64 -3.04
N THR A 66 0.39 -1.37 -2.35
CA THR A 66 0.67 -0.04 -1.79
C THR A 66 1.64 0.78 -2.64
N GLY A 67 1.57 0.62 -3.97
CA GLY A 67 2.15 1.56 -4.94
C GLY A 67 3.51 1.18 -5.51
N ASP A 68 4.06 2.10 -6.30
CA ASP A 68 5.32 1.98 -7.02
C ASP A 68 5.38 0.74 -7.94
N ILE A 69 4.36 0.63 -8.82
CA ILE A 69 4.33 -0.39 -9.87
C ILE A 69 5.22 0.03 -11.04
N THR A 70 5.21 1.32 -11.40
CA THR A 70 6.04 1.87 -12.47
C THR A 70 7.40 2.38 -11.95
N ASN A 71 8.30 2.75 -12.88
CA ASN A 71 9.61 3.33 -12.55
C ASN A 71 9.70 4.81 -12.94
N PHE A 72 9.04 5.20 -14.06
CA PHE A 72 9.25 6.49 -14.72
C PHE A 72 7.96 7.23 -15.02
N SER A 73 6.80 6.70 -14.67
CA SER A 73 5.46 7.18 -15.07
C SER A 73 5.34 7.34 -16.60
N LEU A 74 5.85 6.38 -17.37
CA LEU A 74 5.69 6.36 -18.82
C LEU A 74 4.35 5.70 -19.21
N PRO A 75 3.65 6.17 -20.25
CA PRO A 75 2.39 5.56 -20.69
C PRO A 75 2.50 4.06 -21.01
N GLY A 76 3.69 3.61 -21.49
CA GLY A 76 3.97 2.20 -21.71
C GLY A 76 3.99 1.38 -20.43
N GLU A 77 4.54 1.92 -19.33
CA GLU A 77 4.57 1.26 -18.03
C GLU A 77 3.15 1.11 -17.45
N PHE A 78 2.30 2.14 -17.55
CA PHE A 78 0.91 2.04 -17.08
C PHE A 78 0.11 0.96 -17.81
N ARG A 79 0.30 0.82 -19.15
CA ARG A 79 -0.32 -0.25 -19.93
C ARG A 79 0.21 -1.62 -19.54
N GLN A 80 1.55 -1.76 -19.37
CA GLN A 80 2.16 -3.01 -18.93
C GLN A 80 1.65 -3.41 -17.54
N ALA A 81 1.58 -2.46 -16.62
CA ALA A 81 1.05 -2.68 -15.27
C ALA A 81 -0.43 -3.10 -15.30
N ALA A 82 -1.27 -2.47 -16.12
CA ALA A 82 -2.67 -2.86 -16.29
C ALA A 82 -2.80 -4.32 -16.80
N ASN A 83 -1.97 -4.72 -17.76
CA ASN A 83 -1.95 -6.10 -18.26
C ASN A 83 -1.49 -7.10 -17.19
N TRP A 84 -0.46 -6.73 -16.40
CA TRP A 84 0.02 -7.57 -15.30
C TRP A 84 -1.02 -7.73 -14.19
N LEU A 85 -1.68 -6.64 -13.79
CA LEU A 85 -2.75 -6.65 -12.79
C LEU A 85 -3.93 -7.53 -13.24
N ALA A 86 -4.36 -7.39 -14.49
CA ALA A 86 -5.43 -8.20 -15.07
C ALA A 86 -5.08 -9.70 -15.13
N ALA A 87 -3.79 -10.03 -15.34
CA ALA A 87 -3.32 -11.41 -15.33
C ALA A 87 -3.10 -11.98 -13.91
N LEU A 88 -2.96 -11.12 -12.91
CA LEU A 88 -2.72 -11.55 -11.52
C LEU A 88 -3.99 -12.10 -10.89
N ALA A 89 -5.08 -11.33 -10.92
CA ALA A 89 -6.37 -11.70 -10.35
C ALA A 89 -7.51 -10.83 -10.94
N PRO A 90 -8.79 -11.22 -10.79
CA PRO A 90 -9.94 -10.39 -11.09
C PRO A 90 -9.86 -9.03 -10.37
N ALA A 91 -10.36 -7.96 -11.02
CA ALA A 91 -10.18 -6.60 -10.53
C ALA A 91 -10.81 -6.35 -9.15
N GLU A 92 -11.92 -7.03 -8.85
CA GLU A 92 -12.59 -6.99 -7.55
C GLU A 92 -11.77 -7.59 -6.42
N ARG A 93 -10.77 -8.41 -6.74
CA ARG A 93 -9.84 -9.02 -5.77
C ARG A 93 -8.53 -8.23 -5.62
N ILE A 94 -8.42 -7.05 -6.21
CA ILE A 94 -7.24 -6.19 -6.08
C ILE A 94 -7.67 -4.81 -5.60
N SER A 95 -6.97 -4.28 -4.61
CA SER A 95 -7.05 -2.89 -4.17
C SER A 95 -5.67 -2.25 -4.31
N LEU A 96 -5.58 -1.19 -5.09
CA LEU A 96 -4.33 -0.52 -5.46
C LEU A 96 -4.36 0.95 -5.07
N VAL A 97 -3.30 1.43 -4.41
CA VAL A 97 -3.01 2.86 -4.26
C VAL A 97 -1.70 3.20 -4.98
N PRO A 98 -1.59 4.37 -5.63
CA PRO A 98 -0.37 4.72 -6.35
C PRO A 98 0.77 5.15 -5.43
N GLY A 99 2.01 4.91 -5.88
CA GLY A 99 3.23 5.38 -5.24
C GLY A 99 3.88 6.57 -5.97
N ASN A 100 5.01 7.04 -5.44
CA ASN A 100 5.67 8.22 -5.99
C ASN A 100 6.31 7.97 -7.37
N HIS A 101 6.65 6.75 -7.73
CA HIS A 101 7.10 6.39 -9.07
C HIS A 101 5.95 6.30 -10.07
N ASP A 102 4.72 6.07 -9.61
CA ASP A 102 3.50 6.10 -10.43
C ASP A 102 3.05 7.54 -10.73
N ALA A 103 3.56 8.52 -9.97
CA ALA A 103 3.35 9.95 -10.17
C ALA A 103 4.69 10.73 -10.22
N LEU A 104 5.73 10.15 -10.81
CA LEU A 104 7.07 10.75 -10.86
C LEU A 104 7.06 12.13 -11.53
N VAL A 105 6.24 12.28 -12.56
CA VAL A 105 5.92 13.51 -13.29
C VAL A 105 4.43 13.56 -13.59
N ALA A 106 3.91 14.72 -13.92
CA ALA A 106 2.52 14.84 -14.38
C ALA A 106 2.34 14.08 -15.72
N VAL A 107 1.32 13.23 -15.76
CA VAL A 107 0.90 12.45 -16.93
C VAL A 107 -0.59 12.71 -17.14
N PRO A 108 -1.07 12.89 -18.40
CA PRO A 108 -2.51 12.97 -18.67
C PRO A 108 -3.21 11.74 -18.05
N PRO A 109 -4.33 11.90 -17.33
CA PRO A 109 -4.99 10.78 -16.66
C PRO A 109 -5.25 9.58 -17.56
N ALA A 110 -5.67 9.80 -18.81
CA ALA A 110 -5.95 8.76 -19.80
C ALA A 110 -4.72 7.94 -20.23
N GLU A 111 -3.50 8.48 -20.06
CA GLU A 111 -2.23 7.81 -20.33
C GLU A 111 -1.54 7.29 -19.06
N GLY A 112 -2.13 7.55 -17.91
CA GLY A 112 -1.61 7.25 -16.59
C GLY A 112 -2.61 6.49 -15.72
N LEU A 113 -2.88 7.02 -14.52
CA LEU A 113 -3.66 6.36 -13.48
C LEU A 113 -5.09 5.97 -13.90
N ALA A 114 -5.71 6.64 -14.88
CA ALA A 114 -7.04 6.25 -15.35
C ALA A 114 -7.05 4.86 -16.01
N LEU A 115 -5.91 4.37 -16.51
CA LEU A 115 -5.76 2.99 -16.99
C LEU A 115 -5.91 1.94 -15.87
N TRP A 116 -5.77 2.37 -14.62
CA TRP A 116 -5.87 1.52 -13.43
C TRP A 116 -7.18 1.70 -12.65
N ASP A 117 -8.17 2.37 -13.22
CA ASP A 117 -9.44 2.68 -12.54
C ASP A 117 -10.13 1.44 -11.94
N ALA A 118 -10.04 0.30 -12.62
CA ALA A 118 -10.63 -0.96 -12.13
C ALA A 118 -10.08 -1.38 -10.76
N TRP A 119 -8.82 -1.07 -10.46
CA TRP A 119 -8.13 -1.45 -9.22
C TRP A 119 -7.98 -0.30 -8.22
N THR A 120 -7.92 0.93 -8.70
CA THR A 120 -7.79 2.16 -7.88
C THR A 120 -9.13 2.80 -7.56
N ARG A 121 -10.21 2.41 -8.26
CA ARG A 121 -11.55 2.99 -8.14
C ARG A 121 -11.54 4.52 -8.29
N LEU A 122 -10.65 5.02 -9.18
CA LEU A 122 -10.38 6.45 -9.37
C LEU A 122 -11.64 7.26 -9.67
N LYS A 123 -12.60 6.69 -10.40
CA LYS A 123 -13.88 7.35 -10.72
C LYS A 123 -14.70 7.68 -9.48
N ALA A 124 -14.56 6.90 -8.39
CA ALA A 124 -15.19 7.21 -7.12
C ALA A 124 -14.48 8.36 -6.36
N GLY A 125 -13.26 8.73 -6.82
CA GLY A 125 -12.38 9.71 -6.16
C GLY A 125 -11.63 9.12 -4.98
N TRP A 126 -10.72 9.92 -4.41
CA TRP A 126 -9.93 9.55 -3.24
C TRP A 126 -10.47 10.19 -1.97
N PRO A 127 -10.52 9.47 -0.84
CA PRO A 127 -10.23 8.04 -0.68
C PRO A 127 -11.27 7.16 -1.39
N PHE A 128 -10.89 5.96 -1.83
CA PHE A 128 -11.87 4.93 -2.15
C PHE A 128 -12.17 4.06 -0.93
N VAL A 129 -13.33 3.42 -0.92
CA VAL A 129 -13.69 2.36 0.02
C VAL A 129 -14.03 1.09 -0.76
N HIS A 130 -13.41 -0.02 -0.38
CA HIS A 130 -13.73 -1.34 -0.89
C HIS A 130 -14.04 -2.27 0.27
N ARG A 131 -15.31 -2.65 0.43
CA ARG A 131 -15.75 -3.56 1.48
C ARG A 131 -15.60 -5.01 1.07
N VAL A 132 -14.96 -5.79 1.92
CA VAL A 132 -14.76 -7.24 1.78
C VAL A 132 -15.21 -7.90 3.07
N GLY A 133 -16.42 -8.44 3.07
CA GLY A 133 -17.04 -8.92 4.31
C GLY A 133 -17.14 -7.82 5.37
N GLU A 134 -16.53 -8.06 6.52
CA GLU A 134 -16.49 -7.12 7.65
C GLU A 134 -15.31 -6.13 7.59
N VAL A 135 -14.52 -6.12 6.53
CA VAL A 135 -13.35 -5.26 6.36
C VAL A 135 -13.63 -4.18 5.33
N SER A 136 -13.37 -2.92 5.70
CA SER A 136 -13.33 -1.78 4.79
C SER A 136 -11.87 -1.43 4.46
N LEU A 137 -11.48 -1.70 3.21
CA LEU A 137 -10.21 -1.27 2.64
C LEU A 137 -10.36 0.18 2.17
N ILE A 138 -9.61 1.09 2.80
CA ILE A 138 -9.68 2.54 2.55
C ILE A 138 -8.39 2.98 1.88
N GLY A 139 -8.43 3.21 0.57
CA GLY A 139 -7.25 3.57 -0.20
C GLY A 139 -7.06 5.08 -0.32
N LEU A 140 -5.85 5.56 0.01
CA LEU A 140 -5.44 6.95 -0.08
C LEU A 140 -4.42 7.14 -1.20
N ASN A 141 -4.58 8.19 -1.98
CA ASN A 141 -3.55 8.62 -2.92
C ASN A 141 -2.63 9.66 -2.26
N SER A 142 -1.42 9.24 -1.91
CA SER A 142 -0.37 10.14 -1.42
C SER A 142 0.65 10.51 -2.50
N ALA A 143 0.50 9.97 -3.71
CA ALA A 143 1.43 10.19 -4.82
C ALA A 143 1.15 11.51 -5.54
N LEU A 144 2.18 12.28 -5.81
CA LEU A 144 2.13 13.51 -6.59
C LEU A 144 3.47 13.78 -7.27
N PRO A 145 3.48 14.50 -8.39
CA PRO A 145 4.73 15.00 -8.97
C PRO A 145 5.47 15.90 -7.99
N THR A 146 6.77 15.65 -7.80
CA THR A 146 7.63 16.43 -6.91
C THR A 146 8.85 16.97 -7.66
N ALA A 147 9.51 17.99 -7.10
CA ALA A 147 10.78 18.49 -7.62
C ALA A 147 11.85 17.36 -7.66
N PRO A 148 12.88 17.50 -8.50
CA PRO A 148 14.01 16.60 -8.51
C PRO A 148 14.58 16.33 -7.11
N LEU A 149 15.02 15.11 -6.86
CA LEU A 149 15.56 14.62 -5.58
C LEU A 149 14.56 14.57 -4.41
N LEU A 150 13.29 14.86 -4.64
CA LEU A 150 12.21 14.66 -3.68
C LEU A 150 11.33 13.49 -4.10
N ALA A 151 10.87 12.72 -3.10
CA ALA A 151 9.89 11.66 -3.24
C ALA A 151 8.89 11.76 -2.07
N ARG A 152 8.39 13.00 -1.82
CA ARG A 152 7.42 13.28 -0.76
C ARG A 152 6.02 12.91 -1.21
N GLY A 153 5.22 12.48 -0.26
CA GLY A 153 3.78 12.33 -0.45
C GLY A 153 2.98 13.52 0.06
N ARG A 154 1.72 13.63 -0.38
CA ARG A 154 0.73 14.55 0.17
C ARG A 154 -0.67 14.05 -0.15
N LEU A 155 -1.57 14.12 0.83
CA LEU A 155 -2.98 13.76 0.68
C LEU A 155 -3.84 14.96 0.26
N GLY A 156 -3.58 16.11 0.85
CA GLY A 156 -4.35 17.35 0.67
C GLY A 156 -5.63 17.40 1.51
N ALA A 157 -6.09 18.62 1.79
CA ALA A 157 -7.18 18.87 2.73
C ALA A 157 -8.50 18.19 2.33
N ALA A 158 -8.83 18.17 1.04
CA ALA A 158 -10.08 17.56 0.56
C ALA A 158 -10.11 16.04 0.76
N GLN A 159 -8.98 15.34 0.54
CA GLN A 159 -8.89 13.90 0.78
C GLN A 159 -8.90 13.58 2.28
N LEU A 160 -8.19 14.39 3.09
CA LEU A 160 -8.18 14.25 4.55
C LEU A 160 -9.57 14.45 5.16
N SER A 161 -10.33 15.46 4.71
CA SER A 161 -11.71 15.70 5.17
C SER A 161 -12.64 14.54 4.81
N ARG A 162 -12.52 13.97 3.60
CA ARG A 162 -13.32 12.79 3.23
C ARG A 162 -12.91 11.55 4.02
N LEU A 163 -11.60 11.35 4.25
CA LEU A 163 -11.10 10.24 5.07
C LEU A 163 -11.70 10.27 6.47
N ASP A 164 -11.74 11.44 7.08
CA ASP A 164 -12.29 11.66 8.39
C ASP A 164 -13.74 11.16 8.50
N HIS A 165 -14.58 11.57 7.57
CA HIS A 165 -15.98 11.13 7.48
C HIS A 165 -16.11 9.62 7.19
N ILE A 166 -15.27 9.07 6.30
CA ILE A 166 -15.27 7.65 5.96
C ILE A 166 -14.92 6.81 7.19
N LEU A 167 -13.87 7.20 7.93
CA LEU A 167 -13.45 6.45 9.13
C LEU A 167 -14.55 6.43 10.19
N ASP A 168 -15.23 7.56 10.43
CA ASP A 168 -16.37 7.62 11.35
C ASP A 168 -17.54 6.73 10.88
N THR A 169 -17.90 6.83 9.61
CA THR A 169 -19.02 6.07 9.02
C THR A 169 -18.77 4.57 9.04
N GLU A 170 -17.58 4.13 8.59
CA GLU A 170 -17.22 2.70 8.58
C GLU A 170 -17.06 2.16 10.00
N GLY A 171 -16.51 2.96 10.92
CA GLY A 171 -16.43 2.61 12.34
C GLY A 171 -17.81 2.44 12.99
N ALA A 172 -18.73 3.37 12.75
CA ALA A 172 -20.13 3.30 13.23
C ALA A 172 -20.88 2.09 12.62
N ALA A 173 -20.57 1.71 11.39
CA ALA A 173 -21.10 0.52 10.73
C ALA A 173 -20.49 -0.79 11.24
N GLY A 174 -19.56 -0.75 12.20
CA GLY A 174 -18.89 -1.92 12.76
C GLY A 174 -17.87 -2.59 11.80
N GLN A 175 -17.42 -1.87 10.78
CA GLN A 175 -16.39 -2.38 9.86
C GLN A 175 -14.99 -2.30 10.47
N LEU A 176 -14.14 -3.27 10.18
CA LEU A 176 -12.70 -3.24 10.44
C LEU A 176 -12.05 -2.40 9.34
N ARG A 177 -11.37 -1.30 9.71
CA ARG A 177 -10.85 -0.31 8.78
C ARG A 177 -9.36 -0.50 8.56
N ILE A 178 -8.99 -0.92 7.33
CA ILE A 178 -7.61 -1.02 6.89
C ILE A 178 -7.32 0.17 5.97
N VAL A 179 -6.48 1.08 6.42
CA VAL A 179 -6.05 2.24 5.62
C VAL A 179 -4.82 1.89 4.81
N MET A 180 -4.88 2.12 3.51
CA MET A 180 -3.80 1.83 2.56
C MET A 180 -3.28 3.13 1.96
N LEU A 181 -1.97 3.34 1.99
CA LEU A 181 -1.28 4.44 1.30
C LEU A 181 0.15 4.01 0.96
N HIS A 182 0.83 4.78 0.10
CA HIS A 182 2.22 4.43 -0.24
C HIS A 182 3.22 4.97 0.79
N HIS A 183 3.11 6.24 1.16
CA HIS A 183 4.06 6.89 2.08
C HIS A 183 3.75 6.57 3.54
N PRO A 184 4.76 6.29 4.39
CA PRO A 184 4.54 5.99 5.81
C PRO A 184 3.78 7.09 6.54
N ALA A 185 2.77 6.70 7.34
CA ALA A 185 1.97 7.61 8.16
C ALA A 185 2.62 7.88 9.53
N ALA A 186 3.40 6.93 10.06
CA ALA A 186 4.05 7.06 11.37
C ALA A 186 5.11 8.17 11.37
N ALA A 187 5.19 8.91 12.47
CA ALA A 187 6.16 9.99 12.62
C ALA A 187 7.60 9.44 12.69
N GLY A 188 8.51 10.11 11.96
CA GLY A 188 9.93 9.71 11.96
C GLY A 188 10.25 8.41 11.23
N ALA A 189 9.26 7.76 10.60
CA ALA A 189 9.47 6.50 9.88
C ALA A 189 10.48 6.64 8.72
N ILE A 190 10.55 7.82 8.09
CA ILE A 190 11.43 8.07 6.96
C ILE A 190 11.88 9.54 6.94
N GLY A 191 13.02 9.80 6.29
CA GLY A 191 13.57 11.16 6.18
C GLY A 191 12.66 12.13 5.42
N TRP A 192 12.69 13.42 5.77
CA TRP A 192 11.78 14.47 5.30
C TRP A 192 11.62 14.58 3.79
N ARG A 193 12.67 14.23 3.01
CA ARG A 193 12.63 14.26 1.52
C ARG A 193 11.70 13.22 0.92
N LYS A 194 11.30 12.23 1.70
CA LYS A 194 10.45 11.10 1.32
C LYS A 194 9.19 11.01 2.18
N ALA A 195 9.07 11.82 3.22
CA ALA A 195 7.96 11.75 4.17
C ALA A 195 6.65 12.26 3.57
N LEU A 196 5.55 11.84 4.16
CA LEU A 196 4.22 12.39 3.91
C LEU A 196 4.17 13.82 4.46
N ALA A 197 3.91 14.81 3.59
CA ALA A 197 4.00 16.23 3.93
C ALA A 197 2.96 16.66 4.96
N ASP A 198 1.77 16.11 4.86
CA ASP A 198 0.62 16.32 5.74
C ASP A 198 0.34 15.09 6.64
N GLY A 199 1.42 14.40 7.01
CA GLY A 199 1.34 13.23 7.89
C GLY A 199 0.89 13.57 9.31
N ALA A 200 1.11 14.80 9.78
CA ALA A 200 0.62 15.25 11.09
C ALA A 200 -0.92 15.35 11.12
N GLU A 201 -1.51 15.89 10.06
CA GLU A 201 -2.95 16.00 9.88
C GLU A 201 -3.59 14.61 9.77
N LEU A 202 -2.98 13.69 8.99
CA LEU A 202 -3.43 12.29 8.92
C LEU A 202 -3.44 11.64 10.31
N ARG A 203 -2.34 11.78 11.07
CA ARG A 203 -2.25 11.22 12.43
C ARG A 203 -3.25 11.86 13.40
N ALA A 204 -3.58 13.14 13.22
CA ALA A 204 -4.60 13.81 14.03
C ALA A 204 -6.00 13.22 13.78
N ILE A 205 -6.33 12.92 12.53
CA ILE A 205 -7.56 12.20 12.15
C ILE A 205 -7.55 10.80 12.76
N LEU A 206 -6.53 9.98 12.50
CA LEU A 206 -6.43 8.62 13.03
C LEU A 206 -6.49 8.55 14.56
N ARG A 207 -5.92 9.54 15.26
CA ARG A 207 -6.01 9.64 16.72
C ARG A 207 -7.44 9.84 17.20
N ARG A 208 -8.26 10.57 16.45
CA ARG A 208 -9.64 10.88 16.81
C ARG A 208 -10.62 9.80 16.40
N THR A 209 -10.57 9.36 15.13
CA THR A 209 -11.55 8.45 14.54
C THR A 209 -11.13 6.98 14.61
N GLY A 210 -9.82 6.70 14.66
CA GLY A 210 -9.26 5.35 14.68
C GLY A 210 -9.22 4.69 13.30
N ALA A 211 -8.46 3.62 13.24
CA ALA A 211 -8.43 2.56 12.25
C ALA A 211 -7.85 1.32 12.93
N GLU A 212 -8.01 0.15 12.35
CA GLU A 212 -7.48 -1.08 12.97
C GLU A 212 -6.09 -1.43 12.44
N LEU A 213 -5.77 -1.00 11.20
CA LEU A 213 -4.46 -1.26 10.58
C LEU A 213 -4.16 -0.18 9.53
N VAL A 214 -2.88 0.19 9.41
CA VAL A 214 -2.37 1.01 8.30
C VAL A 214 -1.33 0.20 7.54
N LEU A 215 -1.48 0.11 6.21
CA LEU A 215 -0.56 -0.58 5.30
C LEU A 215 0.13 0.41 4.39
N HIS A 216 1.44 0.26 4.22
CA HIS A 216 2.21 1.12 3.34
C HIS A 216 3.45 0.44 2.76
N GLY A 217 4.08 1.06 1.76
CA GLY A 217 5.35 0.70 1.17
C GLY A 217 6.42 1.76 1.38
N HIS A 218 7.16 2.12 0.31
CA HIS A 218 8.09 3.23 0.19
C HIS A 218 9.36 3.14 1.04
N ALA A 219 9.34 2.52 2.21
CA ALA A 219 10.52 2.25 3.00
C ALA A 219 11.24 1.01 2.46
N ARG A 220 12.56 1.05 2.41
CA ARG A 220 13.37 -0.04 1.85
C ARG A 220 13.44 -1.29 2.72
N GLY A 221 13.03 -1.20 3.98
CA GLY A 221 13.03 -2.30 4.94
C GLY A 221 11.63 -2.58 5.46
N ALA A 222 11.37 -3.84 5.83
CA ALA A 222 10.18 -4.20 6.57
C ALA A 222 10.14 -3.46 7.91
N ARG A 223 8.99 -2.90 8.27
CA ARG A 223 8.80 -2.11 9.49
C ARG A 223 7.43 -2.37 10.07
N LEU A 224 7.40 -2.38 11.38
CA LEU A 224 6.18 -2.26 12.15
C LEU A 224 6.33 -1.04 13.05
N ASP A 225 5.57 0.00 12.75
CA ASP A 225 5.46 1.21 13.54
C ASP A 225 4.08 1.26 14.20
N THR A 226 3.87 2.22 15.09
CA THR A 226 2.58 2.50 15.70
C THR A 226 2.16 3.95 15.48
N ILE A 227 0.85 4.18 15.35
CA ILE A 227 0.23 5.49 15.25
C ILE A 227 -0.73 5.64 16.42
N PRO A 228 -0.74 6.75 17.15
CA PRO A 228 -1.72 6.96 18.21
C PRO A 228 -3.15 6.88 17.67
N GLY A 229 -3.96 6.01 18.24
CA GLY A 229 -5.40 5.89 18.00
C GLY A 229 -6.22 6.52 19.13
N PRO A 230 -7.57 6.39 19.09
CA PRO A 230 -8.45 6.95 20.12
C PRO A 230 -8.26 6.35 21.53
N ARG A 231 -7.96 5.08 21.61
CA ARG A 231 -7.77 4.32 22.85
C ARG A 231 -6.47 3.53 22.83
N GLU A 232 -6.21 2.85 21.72
CA GLU A 232 -5.07 1.96 21.53
C GLU A 232 -4.25 2.43 20.33
N ALA A 233 -2.98 2.04 20.29
CA ALA A 233 -2.11 2.33 19.16
C ALA A 233 -2.53 1.52 17.94
N ILE A 234 -2.55 2.16 16.77
CA ILE A 234 -2.85 1.56 15.48
C ILE A 234 -1.56 1.00 14.89
N PRO A 235 -1.48 -0.30 14.59
CA PRO A 235 -0.34 -0.87 13.88
C PRO A 235 -0.19 -0.24 12.49
N SER A 236 1.05 0.09 12.11
CA SER A 236 1.41 0.61 10.78
C SER A 236 2.47 -0.30 10.17
N LEU A 237 2.06 -1.14 9.23
CA LEU A 237 2.87 -2.21 8.68
C LEU A 237 3.40 -1.83 7.30
N CYS A 238 4.73 -1.84 7.16
CA CYS A 238 5.43 -1.64 5.90
C CYS A 238 5.85 -2.96 5.28
N VAL A 239 5.53 -3.17 4.03
CA VAL A 239 6.16 -4.19 3.20
C VAL A 239 7.23 -3.52 2.33
N PRO A 240 8.47 -4.04 2.26
CA PRO A 240 9.48 -3.55 1.33
C PRO A 240 9.14 -3.94 -0.10
N SER A 241 10.03 -3.67 -1.05
CA SER A 241 9.85 -4.12 -2.43
C SER A 241 9.57 -5.63 -2.49
N SER A 242 8.52 -5.99 -3.22
CA SER A 242 8.13 -7.40 -3.39
C SER A 242 8.84 -8.08 -4.56
N THR A 243 9.77 -7.38 -5.23
CA THR A 243 10.50 -7.88 -6.41
C THR A 243 12.01 -7.65 -6.35
N ALA A 244 12.52 -6.95 -5.34
CA ALA A 244 13.93 -6.62 -5.22
C ALA A 244 14.78 -7.84 -4.86
N LEU A 245 15.91 -8.03 -5.54
CA LEU A 245 16.92 -8.96 -5.09
C LEU A 245 17.65 -8.44 -3.84
N PRO A 246 18.07 -9.30 -2.92
CA PRO A 246 18.86 -8.90 -1.76
C PRO A 246 20.14 -8.17 -2.17
N ASN A 247 20.46 -7.11 -1.46
CA ASN A 247 21.70 -6.35 -1.62
C ASN A 247 22.11 -5.76 -0.26
N PRO A 248 23.30 -5.14 -0.11
CA PRO A 248 23.75 -4.62 1.19
C PRO A 248 22.83 -3.58 1.84
N GLN A 249 21.94 -2.92 1.07
CA GLN A 249 21.02 -1.91 1.55
C GLN A 249 19.57 -2.40 1.67
N ASP A 250 19.28 -3.62 1.15
CA ASP A 250 17.91 -4.15 1.07
C ASP A 250 17.93 -5.65 1.34
N GLN A 251 17.00 -6.10 2.19
CA GLN A 251 16.87 -7.51 2.57
C GLN A 251 16.28 -8.40 1.46
N GLY A 252 15.87 -7.81 0.35
CA GLY A 252 15.27 -8.49 -0.79
C GLY A 252 13.75 -8.57 -0.74
N ALA A 253 13.20 -9.19 -1.78
CA ALA A 253 11.75 -9.24 -2.00
C ALA A 253 11.02 -9.92 -0.85
N ARG A 254 9.95 -9.24 -0.39
CA ARG A 254 9.03 -9.75 0.62
C ARG A 254 7.59 -9.41 0.27
N TRP A 255 6.68 -10.23 0.77
CA TRP A 255 5.26 -9.91 0.85
C TRP A 255 4.67 -10.47 2.14
N HIS A 256 3.55 -9.89 2.59
CA HIS A 256 2.88 -10.33 3.80
C HIS A 256 1.55 -11.01 3.45
N ARG A 257 1.37 -12.24 3.93
CA ARG A 257 0.06 -12.85 4.01
C ARG A 257 -0.54 -12.42 5.34
N LEU A 258 -1.68 -11.76 5.27
CA LEU A 258 -2.41 -11.21 6.42
C LEU A 258 -3.68 -12.03 6.59
N ARG A 259 -3.84 -12.75 7.69
CA ARG A 259 -5.06 -13.51 8.00
C ARG A 259 -5.75 -12.89 9.20
N LEU A 260 -6.99 -12.45 9.00
CA LEU A 260 -7.82 -11.92 10.06
C LEU A 260 -8.37 -13.07 10.89
N THR A 261 -8.12 -13.04 12.20
CA THR A 261 -8.53 -14.06 13.16
C THR A 261 -9.20 -13.44 14.39
N GLY A 262 -9.77 -14.25 15.25
CA GLY A 262 -10.47 -13.81 16.45
C GLY A 262 -11.94 -13.52 16.24
N ASP A 263 -12.58 -12.97 17.26
CA ASP A 263 -13.99 -12.61 17.26
C ASP A 263 -14.21 -11.09 17.26
N ALA A 264 -15.43 -10.64 17.45
CA ALA A 264 -15.75 -9.21 17.44
C ALA A 264 -15.10 -8.42 18.59
N ALA A 265 -14.77 -9.07 19.71
CA ALA A 265 -14.19 -8.43 20.90
C ALA A 265 -12.66 -8.36 20.83
N ASP A 266 -12.01 -9.41 20.33
CA ASP A 266 -10.56 -9.50 20.23
C ASP A 266 -10.14 -9.97 18.83
N ARG A 267 -9.70 -9.02 18.00
CA ARG A 267 -9.25 -9.23 16.64
C ARG A 267 -7.72 -9.24 16.56
N TRP A 268 -7.24 -10.20 15.79
CA TRP A 268 -5.81 -10.36 15.53
C TRP A 268 -5.58 -10.41 14.02
N MET A 269 -4.45 -9.88 13.61
CA MET A 269 -3.93 -10.08 12.26
C MET A 269 -2.70 -10.98 12.34
N GLU A 270 -2.86 -12.24 11.94
CA GLU A 270 -1.71 -13.11 11.75
C GLU A 270 -0.96 -12.66 10.49
N VAL A 271 0.31 -12.35 10.66
CA VAL A 271 1.20 -11.91 9.59
C VAL A 271 2.19 -13.01 9.29
N THR A 272 2.07 -13.65 8.13
CA THR A 272 3.10 -14.52 7.59
C THR A 272 3.97 -13.72 6.64
N VAL A 273 5.24 -13.56 6.97
CA VAL A 273 6.24 -12.92 6.10
C VAL A 273 6.77 -13.96 5.12
N ARG A 274 6.54 -13.69 3.83
CA ARG A 274 7.08 -14.47 2.72
C ARG A 274 8.27 -13.75 2.14
N GLN A 275 9.45 -14.38 2.10
CA GLN A 275 10.70 -13.80 1.61
C GLN A 275 11.26 -14.59 0.45
N TRP A 276 11.80 -13.90 -0.56
CA TRP A 276 12.54 -14.52 -1.64
C TRP A 276 13.81 -15.20 -1.14
N SER A 277 13.95 -16.46 -1.45
CA SER A 277 15.15 -17.26 -1.17
C SER A 277 15.93 -17.49 -2.46
N ILE A 278 17.17 -16.99 -2.51
CA ILE A 278 18.07 -17.23 -3.65
C ILE A 278 18.39 -18.73 -3.80
N GLN A 279 18.50 -19.45 -2.68
CA GLN A 279 18.79 -20.89 -2.72
C GLN A 279 17.62 -21.71 -3.26
N ALA A 280 16.39 -21.38 -2.80
CA ALA A 280 15.19 -22.10 -3.20
C ALA A 280 14.65 -21.63 -4.56
N GLN A 281 15.07 -20.46 -5.06
CA GLN A 281 14.48 -19.76 -6.21
C GLN A 281 12.95 -19.64 -6.06
N ALA A 282 12.49 -19.38 -4.84
CA ALA A 282 11.08 -19.32 -4.46
C ALA A 282 10.88 -18.43 -3.22
N PHE A 283 9.65 -17.99 -2.99
CA PHE A 283 9.29 -17.40 -1.72
C PHE A 283 9.12 -18.47 -0.64
N VAL A 284 9.75 -18.25 0.50
CA VAL A 284 9.67 -19.12 1.67
C VAL A 284 9.11 -18.34 2.85
N THR A 285 8.54 -19.03 3.83
CA THR A 285 8.13 -18.39 5.09
C THR A 285 9.38 -18.01 5.88
N ASP A 286 9.54 -16.71 6.15
CA ASP A 286 10.62 -16.16 6.98
C ASP A 286 10.21 -16.14 8.45
N SER A 287 9.01 -15.61 8.71
CA SER A 287 8.48 -15.51 10.07
C SER A 287 6.95 -15.47 10.08
N VAL A 288 6.38 -15.77 11.23
CA VAL A 288 4.93 -15.64 11.52
C VAL A 288 4.79 -14.96 12.87
N TYR A 289 3.94 -13.94 12.93
CA TYR A 289 3.60 -13.25 14.18
C TYR A 289 2.17 -12.73 14.15
N GLU A 290 1.65 -12.35 15.29
CA GLU A 290 0.31 -11.78 15.44
C GLU A 290 0.37 -10.32 15.85
N LEU A 291 -0.50 -9.52 15.23
CA LEU A 291 -0.74 -8.14 15.61
C LEU A 291 -2.11 -8.07 16.28
N CYS A 292 -2.13 -7.59 17.52
CA CYS A 292 -3.38 -7.20 18.18
C CYS A 292 -3.93 -5.96 17.46
N LEU A 293 -5.15 -6.06 16.98
CA LEU A 293 -5.83 -4.92 16.35
C LEU A 293 -6.58 -4.11 17.41
N PRO A 294 -6.62 -2.75 17.29
CA PRO A 294 -7.38 -1.91 18.21
C PRO A 294 -8.84 -2.37 18.29
N ARG A 295 -9.38 -2.36 19.52
CA ARG A 295 -10.77 -2.72 19.76
C ARG A 295 -11.72 -1.73 19.10
N ARG A 296 -12.76 -2.25 18.47
CA ARG A 296 -13.79 -1.45 17.82
C ARG A 296 -14.61 -0.66 18.86
N HIS A 297 -15.14 0.48 18.46
CA HIS A 297 -16.18 1.16 19.23
C HIS A 297 -17.45 0.30 19.11
N SER A 298 -17.83 -0.42 20.15
CA SER A 298 -19.24 -0.73 20.35
C SER A 298 -19.89 0.60 20.70
N GLY A 299 -20.66 1.18 19.76
CA GLY A 299 -21.50 2.33 20.05
C GLY A 299 -22.28 1.99 21.32
N ALA A 300 -22.19 2.81 22.34
CA ALA A 300 -22.92 2.66 23.58
C ALA A 300 -24.40 2.48 23.23
N ALA A 301 -24.92 1.25 23.40
CA ALA A 301 -26.32 1.07 23.68
C ALA A 301 -26.61 1.93 24.90
N GLY A 302 -27.49 2.93 24.76
CA GLY A 302 -27.75 3.90 25.78
C GLY A 302 -28.02 3.22 27.13
N ASP A 303 -27.22 3.58 28.12
CA ASP A 303 -27.62 3.45 29.51
C ASP A 303 -28.81 4.37 29.77
N ASN A 304 -30.00 3.86 29.41
CA ASN A 304 -31.24 4.34 29.98
C ASN A 304 -31.31 3.79 31.42
N HIS A 305 -30.59 4.40 32.34
CA HIS A 305 -30.94 4.31 33.73
C HIS A 305 -32.00 5.36 34.01
N SER A 306 -33.28 4.90 33.88
CA SER A 306 -34.40 5.49 34.56
C SER A 306 -34.20 5.33 36.07
N ALA A 307 -34.14 6.44 36.77
CA ALA A 307 -34.44 6.54 38.16
C ALA A 307 -35.41 7.76 38.36
#